data_dd5cee405230ab2aeb62511e9d3eda3d
#
_entry.id   dd5cee405230ab2aeb62511e9d3eda3d
#
_cell.length_a   1.000
_cell.length_b   1.000
_cell.length_c   1.000
_cell.angle_alpha   90.00
_cell.angle_beta   90.00
_cell.angle_gamma   90.00
#
_symmetry.space_group_name_H-M   'P 1'
#
loop_
_entity.id
_entity.type
_entity.pdbx_description
1 polymer ?
#
loop_
_entity_poly.entity_id
_entity_poly.type
_entity_poly.pdbx_seq_one_letter_code
_entity_poly.pdbx_strand_id
1 'polypeptide(L)'
;MKYAAKHSAKHMESSKPVCRHLPSFVFIIFIFGFAIWFLINPKADYSSSEKRYLQKFPTVSVNSVLDGKFGTDFEKYFADHFPMRTQWVGANAYFNLSVGNNGADGVYNCKNGYLINKPILDTDTLESNVQTIADFAKSVDVPVTVTLVPSTGYIANDVLPAVHDTYTDDEKIENAQKVLTESGADFVDLRSAFKNAYANGTQLYYKTDHHWTTTGAYTGYTEICKSLGITPADKSLFTVEKYNDFYGTTYSTSGFWLTQPDTIEIWNNKNNTEKNISVEIIEGDEKQDYHSMYFYNHLEEDDKYPVFILSLIHISEPTRQAEISY
;
A
#
# COMPACT_ATOMS: atom_id res chain seq x y z
N MET A 1 -39.15 -79.64 16.04
CA MET A 1 -37.74 -79.26 16.28
C MET A 1 -37.64 -77.73 16.22
N LYS A 2 -37.42 -77.09 17.37
CA LYS A 2 -37.30 -75.64 17.52
C LYS A 2 -35.83 -75.32 17.54
N TYR A 3 -35.34 -74.51 16.61
CA TYR A 3 -34.01 -73.89 16.65
C TYR A 3 -34.15 -72.42 17.17
N ALA A 4 -33.67 -72.25 18.40
CA ALA A 4 -33.55 -70.89 18.95
C ALA A 4 -32.25 -70.23 18.51
N ALA A 5 -32.32 -69.12 17.77
CA ALA A 5 -31.18 -68.26 17.42
C ALA A 5 -30.85 -67.37 18.63
N LYS A 6 -29.64 -67.53 19.17
CA LYS A 6 -29.07 -66.73 20.24
C LYS A 6 -28.49 -65.48 19.66
N HIS A 7 -29.15 -64.32 19.79
CA HIS A 7 -28.57 -63.02 19.47
C HIS A 7 -27.57 -62.63 20.57
N SER A 8 -26.31 -62.61 20.21
CA SER A 8 -25.25 -62.04 21.05
C SER A 8 -25.29 -60.53 20.89
N ALA A 9 -25.78 -59.83 21.91
CA ALA A 9 -25.64 -58.36 22.00
C ALA A 9 -24.18 -58.03 22.36
N LYS A 10 -23.46 -57.48 21.41
CA LYS A 10 -22.14 -56.94 21.62
C LYS A 10 -22.29 -55.64 22.40
N HIS A 11 -21.84 -55.61 23.65
CA HIS A 11 -21.73 -54.41 24.45
C HIS A 11 -20.80 -53.42 23.72
N MET A 12 -21.34 -52.30 23.26
CA MET A 12 -20.54 -51.13 22.90
C MET A 12 -20.00 -50.55 24.21
N GLU A 13 -18.70 -50.72 24.44
CA GLU A 13 -18.00 -50.03 25.52
C GLU A 13 -18.18 -48.52 25.33
N SER A 14 -18.79 -47.89 26.34
CA SER A 14 -18.93 -46.43 26.37
C SER A 14 -17.55 -45.82 26.50
N SER A 15 -17.15 -45.04 25.48
CA SER A 15 -15.95 -44.22 25.50
C SER A 15 -15.93 -43.34 26.75
N LYS A 16 -14.81 -43.39 27.46
CA LYS A 16 -14.60 -42.74 28.77
C LYS A 16 -14.92 -41.22 28.71
N PRO A 17 -15.53 -40.66 29.78
CA PRO A 17 -16.03 -39.30 29.84
C PRO A 17 -14.94 -38.20 29.80
N VAL A 18 -13.67 -38.58 29.82
CA VAL A 18 -12.53 -37.63 29.78
C VAL A 18 -12.45 -36.82 28.49
N CYS A 19 -12.91 -37.35 27.34
CA CYS A 19 -12.85 -36.64 26.07
C CYS A 19 -13.94 -35.55 25.88
N ARG A 20 -14.99 -35.54 26.68
CA ARG A 20 -16.13 -34.62 26.47
C ARG A 20 -15.81 -33.16 26.81
N HIS A 21 -14.96 -32.93 27.80
CA HIS A 21 -14.62 -31.58 28.28
C HIS A 21 -13.28 -31.08 27.76
N LEU A 22 -12.49 -31.91 27.06
CA LEU A 22 -11.19 -31.54 26.53
C LEU A 22 -11.26 -30.32 25.60
N PRO A 23 -12.20 -30.21 24.64
CA PRO A 23 -12.30 -29.01 23.80
C PRO A 23 -12.58 -27.72 24.58
N SER A 24 -13.42 -27.83 25.64
CA SER A 24 -13.72 -26.67 26.50
C SER A 24 -12.51 -26.22 27.31
N PHE A 25 -11.74 -27.16 27.86
CA PHE A 25 -10.48 -26.80 28.54
C PHE A 25 -9.45 -26.20 27.61
N VAL A 26 -9.26 -26.74 26.41
CA VAL A 26 -8.35 -26.20 25.42
C VAL A 26 -8.78 -24.76 25.03
N PHE A 27 -10.08 -24.55 24.82
CA PHE A 27 -10.62 -23.22 24.50
C PHE A 27 -10.41 -22.22 25.64
N ILE A 28 -10.66 -22.61 26.88
CA ILE A 28 -10.44 -21.76 28.06
C ILE A 28 -8.97 -21.42 28.22
N ILE A 29 -8.06 -22.39 28.10
CA ILE A 29 -6.61 -22.16 28.15
C ILE A 29 -6.16 -21.23 27.03
N PHE A 30 -6.70 -21.39 25.83
CA PHE A 30 -6.43 -20.52 24.69
C PHE A 30 -6.83 -19.07 24.99
N ILE A 31 -8.07 -18.83 25.39
CA ILE A 31 -8.57 -17.46 25.67
C ILE A 31 -7.78 -16.82 26.80
N PHE A 32 -7.62 -17.49 27.95
CA PHE A 32 -6.88 -16.92 29.08
C PHE A 32 -5.38 -16.78 28.78
N GLY A 33 -4.80 -17.72 28.03
CA GLY A 33 -3.41 -17.64 27.59
C GLY A 33 -3.15 -16.41 26.72
N PHE A 34 -4.00 -16.15 25.72
CA PHE A 34 -3.91 -14.95 24.89
C PHE A 34 -4.19 -13.66 25.68
N ALA A 35 -5.15 -13.68 26.61
CA ALA A 35 -5.44 -12.53 27.46
C ALA A 35 -4.23 -12.16 28.35
N ILE A 36 -3.61 -13.15 29.00
CA ILE A 36 -2.41 -12.94 29.80
C ILE A 36 -1.27 -12.46 28.91
N TRP A 37 -1.05 -13.08 27.75
CA TRP A 37 -0.01 -12.66 26.81
C TRP A 37 -0.24 -11.23 26.34
N PHE A 38 -1.47 -10.85 25.98
CA PHE A 38 -1.81 -9.47 25.65
C PHE A 38 -1.41 -8.48 26.78
N LEU A 39 -1.68 -8.83 28.03
CA LEU A 39 -1.37 -7.96 29.17
C LEU A 39 0.14 -7.78 29.41
N ILE A 40 0.93 -8.84 29.25
CA ILE A 40 2.37 -8.83 29.51
C ILE A 40 3.23 -8.42 28.31
N ASN A 41 2.68 -8.50 27.09
CA ASN A 41 3.40 -8.20 25.86
C ASN A 41 3.73 -6.69 25.79
N PRO A 42 4.98 -6.29 25.57
CA PRO A 42 5.33 -4.89 25.32
C PRO A 42 4.50 -4.30 24.18
N LYS A 43 4.05 -3.05 24.36
CA LYS A 43 3.26 -2.35 23.35
C LYS A 43 4.20 -1.51 22.49
N ALA A 44 4.15 -1.76 21.16
CA ALA A 44 4.90 -0.97 20.20
C ALA A 44 4.08 0.25 19.78
N ASP A 45 4.74 1.36 19.47
CA ASP A 45 4.06 2.55 18.91
C ASP A 45 3.93 2.46 17.38
N TYR A 46 4.77 1.64 16.73
CA TYR A 46 4.86 1.52 15.28
C TYR A 46 4.93 0.06 14.84
N SER A 47 4.29 -0.27 13.73
CA SER A 47 4.36 -1.58 13.06
C SER A 47 5.21 -1.48 11.81
N SER A 48 6.40 -2.09 11.82
CA SER A 48 7.29 -2.17 10.66
C SER A 48 6.69 -2.93 9.49
N SER A 49 5.91 -3.99 9.76
CA SER A 49 5.28 -4.79 8.71
C SER A 49 4.10 -4.07 8.04
N GLU A 50 3.31 -3.30 8.81
CA GLU A 50 2.17 -2.53 8.31
C GLU A 50 2.55 -1.08 7.96
N LYS A 51 3.77 -0.64 8.27
CA LYS A 51 4.32 0.71 8.03
C LYS A 51 3.41 1.82 8.55
N ARG A 52 2.88 1.65 9.77
CA ARG A 52 1.98 2.62 10.39
C ARG A 52 2.13 2.69 11.89
N TYR A 53 1.73 3.83 12.45
CA TYR A 53 1.59 3.96 13.89
C TYR A 53 0.42 3.13 14.40
N LEU A 54 0.64 2.48 15.54
CA LEU A 54 -0.39 1.68 16.21
C LEU A 54 -1.21 2.56 17.15
N GLN A 55 -2.48 2.17 17.34
CA GLN A 55 -3.39 2.89 18.22
C GLN A 55 -2.85 2.91 19.65
N LYS A 56 -2.71 4.09 20.24
CA LYS A 56 -2.37 4.24 21.64
C LYS A 56 -3.57 3.91 22.52
N PHE A 57 -3.29 3.51 23.78
CA PHE A 57 -4.37 3.27 24.75
C PHE A 57 -5.23 4.53 24.89
N PRO A 58 -6.56 4.43 24.69
CA PRO A 58 -7.42 5.60 24.66
C PRO A 58 -7.55 6.27 26.03
N THR A 59 -7.68 7.61 25.99
CA THR A 59 -7.93 8.39 27.20
C THR A 59 -9.35 8.14 27.72
N VAL A 60 -9.46 7.73 28.98
CA VAL A 60 -10.74 7.51 29.64
C VAL A 60 -11.34 8.84 30.10
N SER A 61 -12.49 9.21 29.56
CA SER A 61 -13.29 10.35 30.00
C SER A 61 -14.76 10.01 29.97
N VAL A 62 -15.58 10.73 30.76
CA VAL A 62 -17.03 10.49 30.76
C VAL A 62 -17.62 10.71 29.36
N ASN A 63 -17.18 11.73 28.66
CA ASN A 63 -17.66 12.04 27.31
C ASN A 63 -17.25 10.94 26.31
N SER A 64 -15.97 10.50 26.31
CA SER A 64 -15.50 9.47 25.40
C SER A 64 -16.18 8.12 25.61
N VAL A 65 -16.66 7.85 26.83
CA VAL A 65 -17.45 6.62 27.12
C VAL A 65 -18.88 6.77 26.65
N LEU A 66 -19.51 7.93 26.85
CA LEU A 66 -20.91 8.16 26.48
C LEU A 66 -21.10 8.31 24.97
N ASP A 67 -20.17 8.88 24.26
CA ASP A 67 -20.19 9.02 22.79
C ASP A 67 -19.70 7.76 22.03
N GLY A 68 -19.25 6.73 22.78
CA GLY A 68 -18.76 5.47 22.23
C GLY A 68 -17.33 5.51 21.69
N LYS A 69 -16.68 6.67 21.66
CA LYS A 69 -15.32 6.85 21.15
C LYS A 69 -14.31 5.98 21.90
N PHE A 70 -14.42 5.93 23.24
CA PHE A 70 -13.55 5.05 24.03
C PHE A 70 -13.61 3.60 23.58
N GLY A 71 -14.82 3.09 23.33
CA GLY A 71 -15.02 1.70 22.85
C GLY A 71 -14.34 1.46 21.51
N THR A 72 -14.58 2.32 20.54
CA THR A 72 -13.98 2.22 19.20
C THR A 72 -12.45 2.31 19.24
N ASP A 73 -11.89 3.26 19.99
CA ASP A 73 -10.44 3.42 20.11
C ASP A 73 -9.81 2.26 20.89
N PHE A 74 -10.53 1.69 21.87
CA PHE A 74 -10.07 0.50 22.59
C PHE A 74 -10.08 -0.76 21.71
N GLU A 75 -11.08 -0.93 20.87
CA GLU A 75 -11.10 -2.03 19.89
C GLU A 75 -9.91 -1.94 18.92
N LYS A 76 -9.61 -0.76 18.40
CA LYS A 76 -8.43 -0.52 17.56
C LYS A 76 -7.13 -0.84 18.32
N TYR A 77 -7.01 -0.32 19.55
CA TYR A 77 -5.86 -0.61 20.41
C TYR A 77 -5.69 -2.11 20.66
N PHE A 78 -6.78 -2.80 20.98
CA PHE A 78 -6.77 -4.25 21.23
C PHE A 78 -6.36 -5.02 19.97
N ALA A 79 -6.91 -4.66 18.81
CA ALA A 79 -6.57 -5.27 17.54
C ALA A 79 -5.10 -5.03 17.16
N ASP A 80 -4.59 -3.81 17.35
CA ASP A 80 -3.22 -3.43 17.00
C ASP A 80 -2.17 -4.13 17.87
N HIS A 81 -2.48 -4.36 19.14
CA HIS A 81 -1.55 -4.98 20.08
C HIS A 81 -1.86 -6.45 20.37
N PHE A 82 -2.73 -7.05 19.57
CA PHE A 82 -3.05 -8.48 19.75
C PHE A 82 -1.80 -9.34 19.51
N PRO A 83 -1.50 -10.31 20.40
CA PRO A 83 -0.33 -11.16 20.24
C PRO A 83 -0.30 -11.86 18.87
N MET A 84 0.86 -11.84 18.21
CA MET A 84 1.04 -12.41 16.88
C MET A 84 0.16 -11.75 15.79
N ARG A 85 -0.19 -10.45 15.92
CA ARG A 85 -1.05 -9.74 14.96
C ARG A 85 -0.59 -9.94 13.51
N THR A 86 0.69 -9.72 13.22
CA THR A 86 1.26 -9.89 11.87
C THR A 86 0.99 -11.28 11.30
N GLN A 87 1.14 -12.33 12.13
CA GLN A 87 0.87 -13.70 11.71
C GLN A 87 -0.62 -13.93 11.44
N TRP A 88 -1.51 -13.34 12.24
CA TRP A 88 -2.95 -13.45 12.01
C TRP A 88 -3.40 -12.70 10.77
N VAL A 89 -2.85 -11.51 10.50
CA VAL A 89 -3.11 -10.75 9.27
C VAL A 89 -2.68 -11.56 8.05
N GLY A 90 -1.47 -12.11 8.07
CA GLY A 90 -1.00 -12.97 6.97
C GLY A 90 -1.83 -14.25 6.82
N ALA A 91 -2.14 -14.94 7.93
CA ALA A 91 -2.99 -16.12 7.88
C ALA A 91 -4.38 -15.84 7.30
N ASN A 92 -4.98 -14.69 7.64
CA ASN A 92 -6.24 -14.24 7.07
C ASN A 92 -6.13 -13.96 5.57
N ALA A 93 -5.06 -13.28 5.12
CA ALA A 93 -4.83 -13.00 3.71
C ALA A 93 -4.75 -14.30 2.87
N TYR A 94 -3.96 -15.29 3.33
CA TYR A 94 -3.86 -16.58 2.63
C TYR A 94 -5.11 -17.46 2.80
N PHE A 95 -5.83 -17.35 3.91
CA PHE A 95 -7.13 -18.01 4.06
C PHE A 95 -8.12 -17.48 3.02
N ASN A 96 -8.19 -16.16 2.82
CA ASN A 96 -9.04 -15.55 1.79
C ASN A 96 -8.75 -16.12 0.39
N LEU A 97 -7.46 -16.25 0.02
CA LEU A 97 -7.10 -16.91 -1.24
C LEU A 97 -7.58 -18.37 -1.29
N SER A 98 -7.47 -19.11 -0.18
CA SER A 98 -7.83 -20.53 -0.13
C SER A 98 -9.34 -20.78 -0.32
N VAL A 99 -10.17 -19.82 0.05
CA VAL A 99 -11.64 -19.88 -0.14
C VAL A 99 -12.11 -19.22 -1.44
N GLY A 100 -11.17 -18.84 -2.33
CA GLY A 100 -11.47 -18.36 -3.67
C GLY A 100 -11.57 -16.84 -3.83
N ASN A 101 -11.20 -16.06 -2.80
CA ASN A 101 -11.06 -14.61 -2.94
C ASN A 101 -9.79 -14.28 -3.76
N ASN A 102 -9.78 -13.16 -4.45
CA ASN A 102 -8.69 -12.76 -5.32
C ASN A 102 -7.62 -11.91 -4.62
N GLY A 103 -7.82 -11.58 -3.33
CA GLY A 103 -6.93 -10.72 -2.57
C GLY A 103 -7.42 -10.49 -1.14
N ALA A 104 -6.79 -9.54 -0.45
CA ALA A 104 -7.11 -9.13 0.91
C ALA A 104 -6.93 -7.61 1.04
N ASP A 105 -7.70 -6.99 1.94
CA ASP A 105 -7.58 -5.58 2.34
C ASP A 105 -7.42 -4.60 1.14
N GLY A 106 -8.28 -4.74 0.14
CA GLY A 106 -8.29 -3.88 -1.04
C GLY A 106 -7.17 -4.14 -2.06
N VAL A 107 -6.37 -5.20 -1.90
CA VAL A 107 -5.26 -5.54 -2.78
C VAL A 107 -5.48 -6.90 -3.42
N TYR A 108 -5.33 -6.98 -4.75
CA TYR A 108 -5.32 -8.24 -5.48
C TYR A 108 -3.97 -8.94 -5.34
N ASN A 109 -3.99 -10.27 -5.14
CA ASN A 109 -2.82 -11.11 -5.32
C ASN A 109 -2.76 -11.56 -6.79
N CYS A 110 -1.82 -10.99 -7.53
CA CYS A 110 -1.72 -11.11 -8.97
C CYS A 110 -0.62 -12.09 -9.40
N LYS A 111 -0.59 -12.42 -10.69
CA LYS A 111 0.49 -13.21 -11.28
C LYS A 111 1.84 -12.48 -11.16
N ASN A 112 2.93 -13.23 -11.30
CA ASN A 112 4.31 -12.72 -11.32
C ASN A 112 4.72 -11.95 -10.06
N GLY A 113 4.02 -12.16 -8.92
CA GLY A 113 4.30 -11.53 -7.64
C GLY A 113 3.81 -10.10 -7.51
N TYR A 114 2.94 -9.62 -8.40
CA TYR A 114 2.33 -8.31 -8.25
C TYR A 114 1.24 -8.30 -7.18
N LEU A 115 1.24 -7.27 -6.35
CA LEU A 115 0.19 -6.90 -5.42
C LEU A 115 -0.41 -5.58 -5.90
N ILE A 116 -1.62 -5.60 -6.43
CA ILE A 116 -2.21 -4.46 -7.11
C ILE A 116 -3.46 -3.99 -6.36
N ASN A 117 -3.52 -2.72 -6.02
CA ASN A 117 -4.71 -2.12 -5.41
C ASN A 117 -5.93 -2.30 -6.31
N LYS A 118 -7.06 -2.63 -5.71
CA LYS A 118 -8.35 -2.58 -6.39
C LYS A 118 -8.61 -1.17 -6.92
N PRO A 119 -9.30 -1.01 -8.04
CA PRO A 119 -9.58 0.31 -8.57
C PRO A 119 -10.44 1.13 -7.60
N ILE A 120 -10.13 2.40 -7.45
CA ILE A 120 -10.96 3.35 -6.72
C ILE A 120 -12.15 3.68 -7.61
N LEU A 121 -13.35 3.36 -7.14
CA LEU A 121 -14.59 3.56 -7.91
C LEU A 121 -15.18 4.96 -7.70
N ASP A 122 -14.94 5.57 -6.54
CA ASP A 122 -15.34 6.94 -6.24
C ASP A 122 -14.39 7.94 -6.92
N THR A 123 -14.96 8.85 -7.71
CA THR A 123 -14.24 9.86 -8.48
C THR A 123 -14.33 11.26 -7.92
N ASP A 124 -15.15 11.50 -6.92
CA ASP A 124 -15.46 12.84 -6.38
C ASP A 124 -14.18 13.58 -5.95
N THR A 125 -13.27 12.88 -5.27
CA THR A 125 -11.98 13.45 -4.84
C THR A 125 -11.08 13.77 -6.04
N LEU A 126 -11.03 12.92 -7.05
CA LEU A 126 -10.24 13.16 -8.26
C LEU A 126 -10.79 14.38 -9.02
N GLU A 127 -12.10 14.45 -9.22
CA GLU A 127 -12.77 15.55 -9.90
C GLU A 127 -12.55 16.89 -9.18
N SER A 128 -12.68 16.89 -7.86
CA SER A 128 -12.40 18.06 -7.02
C SER A 128 -10.94 18.52 -7.12
N ASN A 129 -9.99 17.59 -7.11
CA ASN A 129 -8.58 17.91 -7.26
C ASN A 129 -8.26 18.44 -8.67
N VAL A 130 -8.82 17.83 -9.71
CA VAL A 130 -8.67 18.29 -11.10
C VAL A 130 -9.23 19.69 -11.26
N GLN A 131 -10.40 19.98 -10.67
CA GLN A 131 -10.98 21.33 -10.70
C GLN A 131 -10.09 22.35 -9.97
N THR A 132 -9.52 21.99 -8.84
CA THR A 132 -8.60 22.85 -8.09
C THR A 132 -7.35 23.19 -8.92
N ILE A 133 -6.78 22.21 -9.62
CA ILE A 133 -5.65 22.43 -10.53
C ILE A 133 -6.06 23.31 -11.74
N ALA A 134 -7.25 23.09 -12.28
CA ALA A 134 -7.78 23.89 -13.37
C ALA A 134 -7.98 25.37 -12.97
N ASP A 135 -8.48 25.60 -11.75
CA ASP A 135 -8.64 26.96 -11.21
C ASP A 135 -7.29 27.63 -10.91
N PHE A 136 -6.31 26.86 -10.43
CA PHE A 136 -4.93 27.33 -10.30
C PHE A 136 -4.36 27.73 -11.66
N ALA A 137 -4.50 26.89 -12.69
CA ALA A 137 -3.98 27.17 -14.03
C ALA A 137 -4.55 28.49 -14.62
N LYS A 138 -5.84 28.78 -14.35
CA LYS A 138 -6.49 30.05 -14.75
C LYS A 138 -5.98 31.25 -13.94
N SER A 139 -5.46 31.03 -12.74
CA SER A 139 -5.07 32.12 -11.81
C SER A 139 -3.64 32.61 -12.01
N VAL A 140 -2.83 31.91 -12.81
CA VAL A 140 -1.40 32.23 -13.01
C VAL A 140 -1.12 32.55 -14.47
N ASP A 141 -0.14 33.45 -14.69
CA ASP A 141 0.32 33.86 -16.03
C ASP A 141 1.50 33.02 -16.52
N VAL A 142 1.68 31.81 -16.01
CA VAL A 142 2.74 30.89 -16.41
C VAL A 142 2.15 29.63 -17.02
N PRO A 143 2.83 28.97 -17.98
CA PRO A 143 2.35 27.70 -18.52
C PRO A 143 2.25 26.65 -17.42
N VAL A 144 1.11 25.97 -17.37
CA VAL A 144 0.85 24.86 -16.45
C VAL A 144 0.74 23.59 -17.28
N THR A 145 1.58 22.61 -17.00
CA THR A 145 1.53 21.29 -17.63
C THR A 145 1.19 20.25 -16.59
N VAL A 146 0.21 19.41 -16.87
CA VAL A 146 -0.29 18.38 -15.95
C VAL A 146 -0.19 17.00 -16.59
N THR A 147 0.11 16.00 -15.80
CA THR A 147 0.02 14.59 -16.20
C THR A 147 -0.60 13.77 -15.07
N LEU A 148 -1.36 12.75 -15.44
CA LEU A 148 -1.83 11.72 -14.53
C LEU A 148 -1.11 10.41 -14.86
N VAL A 149 -0.54 9.80 -13.83
CA VAL A 149 0.12 8.50 -13.98
C VAL A 149 -0.97 7.42 -14.01
N PRO A 150 -1.07 6.59 -15.08
CA PRO A 150 -2.02 5.49 -15.12
C PRO A 150 -1.78 4.50 -13.99
N SER A 151 -2.84 3.86 -13.50
CA SER A 151 -2.72 2.88 -12.42
C SER A 151 -2.01 1.60 -12.86
N THR A 152 -1.39 0.91 -11.90
CA THR A 152 -0.71 -0.36 -12.16
C THR A 152 -1.66 -1.39 -12.78
N GLY A 153 -2.90 -1.49 -12.27
CA GLY A 153 -3.87 -2.47 -12.77
C GLY A 153 -4.39 -2.16 -14.17
N TYR A 154 -4.37 -0.89 -14.59
CA TYR A 154 -4.71 -0.51 -15.97
C TYR A 154 -3.60 -0.85 -16.96
N ILE A 155 -2.34 -0.67 -16.58
CA ILE A 155 -1.18 -0.95 -17.46
C ILE A 155 -0.84 -2.43 -17.47
N ALA A 156 -0.78 -3.08 -16.30
CA ALA A 156 -0.39 -4.48 -16.13
C ALA A 156 -1.62 -5.39 -15.95
N ASN A 157 -2.67 -5.21 -16.76
CA ASN A 157 -3.94 -5.91 -16.59
C ASN A 157 -3.84 -7.42 -16.84
N ASP A 158 -2.86 -7.88 -17.61
CA ASP A 158 -2.60 -9.29 -17.92
C ASP A 158 -2.13 -10.11 -16.70
N VAL A 159 -1.63 -9.46 -15.66
CA VAL A 159 -1.26 -10.13 -14.41
C VAL A 159 -2.40 -10.21 -13.40
N LEU A 160 -3.50 -9.49 -13.60
CA LEU A 160 -4.65 -9.48 -12.70
C LEU A 160 -5.29 -10.88 -12.57
N PRO A 161 -6.00 -11.16 -11.48
CA PRO A 161 -6.83 -12.35 -11.35
C PRO A 161 -7.90 -12.41 -12.47
N ALA A 162 -8.38 -13.61 -12.79
CA ALA A 162 -9.38 -13.79 -13.85
C ALA A 162 -10.71 -13.04 -13.59
N VAL A 163 -11.05 -12.84 -12.32
CA VAL A 163 -12.20 -12.02 -11.89
C VAL A 163 -11.65 -10.85 -11.11
N HIS A 164 -11.84 -9.65 -11.62
CA HIS A 164 -11.39 -8.40 -10.99
C HIS A 164 -12.32 -7.26 -11.38
N ASP A 165 -12.29 -6.18 -10.62
CA ASP A 165 -13.01 -4.95 -10.94
C ASP A 165 -12.35 -4.24 -12.13
N THR A 166 -13.16 -3.52 -12.92
CA THR A 166 -12.67 -2.80 -14.10
C THR A 166 -11.91 -1.54 -13.70
N TYR A 167 -10.73 -1.35 -14.26
CA TYR A 167 -9.96 -0.11 -14.13
C TYR A 167 -10.46 0.92 -15.14
N THR A 168 -10.93 2.07 -14.67
CA THR A 168 -11.54 3.13 -15.48
C THR A 168 -10.59 4.29 -15.77
N ASP A 169 -9.29 4.01 -15.88
CA ASP A 169 -8.26 5.03 -16.12
C ASP A 169 -8.48 5.79 -17.41
N ASP A 170 -8.99 5.14 -18.47
CA ASP A 170 -9.30 5.82 -19.73
C ASP A 170 -10.31 6.94 -19.51
N GLU A 171 -11.44 6.65 -18.86
CA GLU A 171 -12.48 7.63 -18.57
C GLU A 171 -11.98 8.75 -17.63
N LYS A 172 -11.29 8.38 -16.56
CA LYS A 172 -10.76 9.34 -15.58
C LYS A 172 -9.74 10.29 -16.20
N ILE A 173 -8.82 9.76 -17.00
CA ILE A 173 -7.77 10.57 -17.65
C ILE A 173 -8.40 11.46 -18.74
N GLU A 174 -9.34 10.98 -19.53
CA GLU A 174 -10.03 11.77 -20.53
C GLU A 174 -10.84 12.91 -19.94
N ASN A 175 -11.57 12.65 -18.85
CA ASN A 175 -12.31 13.69 -18.13
C ASN A 175 -11.36 14.75 -17.53
N ALA A 176 -10.28 14.33 -16.89
CA ALA A 176 -9.29 15.25 -16.34
C ALA A 176 -8.62 16.07 -17.45
N GLN A 177 -8.20 15.45 -18.54
CA GLN A 177 -7.61 16.13 -19.69
C GLN A 177 -8.54 17.20 -20.23
N LYS A 178 -9.81 16.90 -20.41
CA LYS A 178 -10.81 17.86 -20.89
C LYS A 178 -10.90 19.09 -19.98
N VAL A 179 -11.08 18.90 -18.68
CA VAL A 179 -11.23 20.01 -17.70
C VAL A 179 -9.95 20.87 -17.66
N LEU A 180 -8.79 20.23 -17.69
CA LEU A 180 -7.49 20.90 -17.61
C LEU A 180 -7.18 21.69 -18.90
N THR A 181 -7.44 21.11 -20.08
CA THR A 181 -7.23 21.83 -21.34
C THR A 181 -8.21 22.99 -21.54
N GLU A 182 -9.46 22.85 -21.09
CA GLU A 182 -10.43 23.97 -21.08
C GLU A 182 -10.02 25.10 -20.12
N SER A 183 -9.17 24.83 -19.15
CA SER A 183 -8.59 25.83 -18.23
C SER A 183 -7.35 26.53 -18.76
N GLY A 184 -6.82 26.09 -19.91
CA GLY A 184 -5.58 26.61 -20.49
C GLY A 184 -4.31 25.88 -20.04
N ALA A 185 -4.44 24.76 -19.29
CA ALA A 185 -3.31 23.91 -18.96
C ALA A 185 -3.01 22.93 -20.10
N ASP A 186 -1.72 22.63 -20.29
CA ASP A 186 -1.28 21.53 -21.16
C ASP A 186 -1.43 20.19 -20.42
N PHE A 187 -1.82 19.17 -21.15
CA PHE A 187 -1.95 17.82 -20.58
C PHE A 187 -1.06 16.81 -21.32
N VAL A 188 -0.26 16.06 -20.56
CA VAL A 188 0.59 14.99 -21.10
C VAL A 188 -0.03 13.63 -20.77
N ASP A 189 -0.52 12.94 -21.80
CA ASP A 189 -1.10 11.60 -21.64
C ASP A 189 -0.01 10.53 -21.72
N LEU A 190 0.21 9.83 -20.61
CA LEU A 190 1.22 8.78 -20.47
C LEU A 190 0.74 7.39 -20.89
N ARG A 191 -0.57 7.18 -21.13
CA ARG A 191 -1.16 5.85 -21.33
C ARG A 191 -0.48 5.05 -22.43
N SER A 192 -0.34 5.66 -23.61
CA SER A 192 0.26 4.98 -24.78
C SER A 192 1.73 4.62 -24.56
N ALA A 193 2.52 5.53 -23.99
CA ALA A 193 3.94 5.32 -23.72
C ALA A 193 4.13 4.20 -22.69
N PHE A 194 3.32 4.18 -21.63
CA PHE A 194 3.37 3.16 -20.58
C PHE A 194 2.94 1.79 -21.11
N LYS A 195 1.82 1.70 -21.85
CA LYS A 195 1.39 0.44 -22.49
C LYS A 195 2.48 -0.12 -23.40
N ASN A 196 3.09 0.71 -24.22
CA ASN A 196 4.17 0.30 -25.14
C ASN A 196 5.42 -0.17 -24.36
N ALA A 197 5.86 0.57 -23.35
CA ALA A 197 7.03 0.18 -22.54
C ALA A 197 6.78 -1.12 -21.77
N TYR A 198 5.59 -1.29 -21.20
CA TYR A 198 5.19 -2.52 -20.50
C TYR A 198 5.14 -3.72 -21.46
N ALA A 199 4.54 -3.57 -22.64
CA ALA A 199 4.48 -4.62 -23.66
C ALA A 199 5.88 -5.06 -24.14
N ASN A 200 6.87 -4.16 -24.07
CA ASN A 200 8.28 -4.45 -24.36
C ASN A 200 9.04 -5.02 -23.13
N GLY A 201 8.35 -5.40 -22.07
CA GLY A 201 8.94 -6.04 -20.88
C GLY A 201 9.57 -5.08 -19.87
N THR A 202 9.30 -3.78 -19.95
CA THR A 202 9.79 -2.82 -18.97
C THR A 202 8.96 -2.90 -17.68
N GLN A 203 9.60 -3.09 -16.54
CA GLN A 203 8.92 -3.00 -15.23
C GLN A 203 8.71 -1.53 -14.88
N LEU A 204 7.50 -1.02 -15.12
CA LEU A 204 7.14 0.38 -14.87
C LEU A 204 6.71 0.65 -13.45
N TYR A 205 6.18 -0.35 -12.76
CA TYR A 205 5.69 -0.26 -11.38
C TYR A 205 6.39 -1.28 -10.49
N TYR A 206 6.52 -0.95 -9.22
CA TYR A 206 6.91 -1.94 -8.23
C TYR A 206 5.83 -3.04 -8.13
N LYS A 207 6.23 -4.24 -7.77
CA LYS A 207 5.29 -5.36 -7.58
C LYS A 207 4.60 -5.31 -6.23
N THR A 208 5.26 -4.74 -5.24
CA THR A 208 4.81 -4.68 -3.85
C THR A 208 4.36 -3.28 -3.43
N ASP A 209 4.30 -2.35 -4.40
CA ASP A 209 3.91 -0.96 -4.17
C ASP A 209 3.06 -0.42 -5.34
N HIS A 210 2.27 0.63 -5.08
CA HIS A 210 1.46 1.27 -6.10
C HIS A 210 2.22 2.32 -6.93
N HIS A 211 3.42 2.69 -6.52
CA HIS A 211 4.23 3.67 -7.24
C HIS A 211 4.93 3.07 -8.45
N TRP A 212 5.26 3.93 -9.38
CA TRP A 212 6.17 3.60 -10.48
C TRP A 212 7.59 3.36 -9.98
N THR A 213 8.36 2.57 -10.74
CA THR A 213 9.80 2.40 -10.55
C THR A 213 10.55 3.62 -11.09
N THR A 214 11.84 3.76 -10.79
CA THR A 214 12.69 4.78 -11.41
C THR A 214 12.67 4.71 -12.94
N THR A 215 12.60 3.51 -13.50
CA THR A 215 12.44 3.30 -14.94
C THR A 215 11.06 3.76 -15.44
N GLY A 216 10.00 3.56 -14.66
CA GLY A 216 8.66 4.08 -14.94
C GLY A 216 8.65 5.61 -14.92
N ALA A 217 9.22 6.21 -13.87
CA ALA A 217 9.35 7.66 -13.76
C ALA A 217 10.15 8.26 -14.92
N TYR A 218 11.25 7.61 -15.32
CA TYR A 218 12.03 8.05 -16.50
C TYR A 218 11.21 7.95 -17.79
N THR A 219 10.34 6.96 -17.94
CA THR A 219 9.43 6.86 -19.10
C THR A 219 8.46 8.05 -19.12
N GLY A 220 7.84 8.40 -17.97
CA GLY A 220 7.01 9.58 -17.85
C GLY A 220 7.79 10.89 -18.13
N TYR A 221 8.98 11.02 -17.56
CA TYR A 221 9.88 12.16 -17.78
C TYR A 221 10.17 12.36 -19.28
N THR A 222 10.43 11.31 -20.04
CA THR A 222 10.70 11.45 -21.47
C THR A 222 9.50 11.97 -22.26
N GLU A 223 8.29 11.58 -21.90
CA GLU A 223 7.06 12.08 -22.53
C GLU A 223 6.78 13.54 -22.16
N ILE A 224 7.00 13.92 -20.90
CA ILE A 224 6.89 15.31 -20.45
C ILE A 224 7.91 16.18 -21.20
N CYS A 225 9.17 15.76 -21.29
CA CYS A 225 10.19 16.48 -22.07
C CYS A 225 9.80 16.68 -23.53
N LYS A 226 9.28 15.63 -24.17
CA LYS A 226 8.79 15.72 -25.57
C LYS A 226 7.68 16.76 -25.72
N SER A 227 6.71 16.75 -24.79
CA SER A 227 5.60 17.72 -24.81
C SER A 227 6.11 19.16 -24.66
N LEU A 228 7.13 19.38 -23.85
CA LEU A 228 7.74 20.68 -23.63
C LEU A 228 8.77 21.08 -24.69
N GLY A 229 9.04 20.24 -25.70
CA GLY A 229 10.07 20.47 -26.69
C GLY A 229 11.50 20.40 -26.12
N ILE A 230 11.69 19.74 -24.99
CA ILE A 230 12.98 19.57 -24.31
C ILE A 230 13.57 18.20 -24.66
N THR A 231 14.86 18.16 -24.98
CA THR A 231 15.55 16.88 -25.16
C THR A 231 15.75 16.21 -23.82
N PRO A 232 15.20 14.99 -23.58
CA PRO A 232 15.39 14.29 -22.32
C PRO A 232 16.86 13.89 -22.14
N ALA A 233 17.30 13.85 -20.88
CA ALA A 233 18.63 13.36 -20.54
C ALA A 233 18.76 11.87 -20.94
N ASP A 234 19.83 11.52 -21.64
CA ASP A 234 20.08 10.14 -22.05
C ASP A 234 20.39 9.24 -20.84
N LYS A 235 19.94 7.99 -20.88
CA LYS A 235 20.19 7.01 -19.80
C LYS A 235 21.68 6.79 -19.50
N SER A 236 22.57 6.95 -20.50
CA SER A 236 24.01 6.82 -20.32
C SER A 236 24.61 7.86 -19.39
N LEU A 237 23.90 8.96 -19.13
CA LEU A 237 24.31 10.00 -18.18
C LEU A 237 24.13 9.57 -16.71
N PHE A 238 23.43 8.47 -16.47
CA PHE A 238 23.17 8.00 -15.11
C PHE A 238 24.04 6.81 -14.73
N THR A 239 24.46 6.78 -13.48
CA THR A 239 24.95 5.59 -12.78
C THR A 239 23.81 5.02 -11.98
N VAL A 240 23.54 3.73 -12.11
CA VAL A 240 22.42 3.06 -11.45
C VAL A 240 22.94 2.24 -10.27
N GLU A 241 22.45 2.56 -9.08
CA GLU A 241 22.64 1.78 -7.87
C GLU A 241 21.36 1.01 -7.57
N LYS A 242 21.50 -0.25 -7.11
CA LYS A 242 20.37 -1.16 -6.85
C LYS A 242 20.32 -1.56 -5.40
N TYR A 243 19.18 -1.35 -4.79
CA TYR A 243 18.88 -1.72 -3.41
C TYR A 243 17.75 -2.74 -3.42
N ASN A 244 18.09 -3.98 -3.16
CA ASN A 244 17.13 -5.07 -3.02
C ASN A 244 16.42 -4.94 -1.65
N ASP A 245 15.35 -5.73 -1.43
CA ASP A 245 14.71 -5.77 -0.13
C ASP A 245 13.73 -4.57 0.11
N PHE A 246 13.10 -4.09 -0.96
CA PHE A 246 12.03 -3.12 -0.86
C PHE A 246 10.66 -3.82 -0.81
N TYR A 247 9.94 -3.58 0.26
CA TYR A 247 8.53 -3.93 0.39
C TYR A 247 7.70 -2.67 0.46
N GLY A 248 6.78 -2.49 -0.46
CA GLY A 248 5.97 -1.29 -0.58
C GLY A 248 4.65 -1.35 0.19
N THR A 249 3.79 -0.37 -0.10
CA THR A 249 2.53 -0.16 0.61
C THR A 249 1.50 -1.25 0.34
N THR A 250 1.42 -1.79 -0.88
CA THR A 250 0.48 -2.88 -1.20
C THR A 250 0.84 -4.18 -0.47
N TYR A 251 2.13 -4.43 -0.24
CA TYR A 251 2.58 -5.51 0.63
C TYR A 251 2.14 -5.29 2.07
N SER A 252 2.43 -4.10 2.62
CA SER A 252 2.13 -3.77 4.02
C SER A 252 0.63 -3.79 4.31
N THR A 253 -0.20 -3.36 3.36
CA THR A 253 -1.67 -3.35 3.50
C THR A 253 -2.27 -4.74 3.40
N SER A 254 -1.81 -5.56 2.45
CA SER A 254 -2.47 -6.81 2.08
C SER A 254 -2.22 -7.99 3.03
N GLY A 255 -1.13 -7.99 3.76
CA GLY A 255 -0.71 -9.14 4.57
C GLY A 255 -0.14 -10.33 3.79
N PHE A 256 0.17 -10.18 2.50
CA PHE A 256 0.77 -11.23 1.69
C PHE A 256 2.28 -11.36 1.92
N TRP A 257 2.67 -11.73 3.14
CA TRP A 257 4.07 -11.74 3.63
C TRP A 257 5.03 -12.68 2.91
N LEU A 258 4.53 -13.61 2.08
CA LEU A 258 5.38 -14.53 1.30
C LEU A 258 5.75 -13.98 -0.08
N THR A 259 5.35 -12.74 -0.40
CA THR A 259 5.71 -12.06 -1.65
C THR A 259 7.19 -11.69 -1.63
N GLN A 260 7.87 -11.80 -2.78
CA GLN A 260 9.27 -11.40 -2.91
C GLN A 260 9.41 -9.88 -2.95
N PRO A 261 10.49 -9.32 -2.39
CA PRO A 261 10.73 -7.88 -2.42
C PRO A 261 11.00 -7.35 -3.84
N ASP A 262 10.82 -6.07 -3.98
CA ASP A 262 11.26 -5.30 -5.13
C ASP A 262 12.70 -4.80 -4.97
N THR A 263 13.21 -4.19 -6.03
CA THR A 263 14.50 -3.51 -6.06
C THR A 263 14.29 -2.02 -6.32
N ILE A 264 14.75 -1.17 -5.43
CA ILE A 264 14.85 0.28 -5.67
C ILE A 264 16.10 0.54 -6.51
N GLU A 265 15.93 1.31 -7.59
CA GLU A 265 17.04 1.83 -8.40
C GLU A 265 17.20 3.33 -8.15
N ILE A 266 18.41 3.72 -7.75
CA ILE A 266 18.81 5.13 -7.64
C ILE A 266 19.65 5.49 -8.86
N TRP A 267 19.21 6.49 -9.60
CA TRP A 267 19.85 6.93 -10.83
C TRP A 267 20.61 8.24 -10.61
N ASN A 268 21.88 8.13 -10.31
CA ASN A 268 22.76 9.28 -10.08
C ASN A 268 23.27 9.86 -11.40
N ASN A 269 22.92 11.11 -11.70
CA ASN A 269 23.44 11.80 -12.87
C ASN A 269 24.94 12.09 -12.67
N LYS A 270 25.78 11.59 -13.58
CA LYS A 270 27.24 11.72 -13.55
C LYS A 270 27.72 13.18 -13.57
N ASN A 271 26.88 14.09 -14.07
CA ASN A 271 27.19 15.51 -14.14
C ASN A 271 26.72 16.30 -12.91
N ASN A 272 25.89 15.69 -12.05
CA ASN A 272 25.43 16.31 -10.82
C ASN A 272 26.46 16.07 -9.71
N THR A 273 27.02 17.18 -9.22
CA THR A 273 27.86 17.16 -8.03
C THR A 273 27.10 17.79 -6.87
N GLU A 274 27.47 17.49 -5.64
CA GLU A 274 26.89 18.10 -4.43
C GLU A 274 26.83 19.64 -4.51
N LYS A 275 27.76 20.25 -5.25
CA LYS A 275 27.79 21.72 -5.45
C LYS A 275 26.67 22.25 -6.33
N ASN A 276 26.03 21.40 -7.13
CA ASN A 276 25.03 21.81 -8.12
C ASN A 276 23.59 21.45 -7.66
N ILE A 277 23.45 20.80 -6.53
CA ILE A 277 22.15 20.40 -5.98
C ILE A 277 21.94 21.14 -4.66
N SER A 278 20.83 21.83 -4.54
CA SER A 278 20.35 22.40 -3.28
C SER A 278 18.87 22.02 -3.14
N VAL A 279 18.55 21.34 -2.03
CA VAL A 279 17.19 20.98 -1.65
C VAL A 279 16.94 21.57 -0.28
N GLU A 280 15.98 22.47 -0.18
CA GLU A 280 15.54 23.06 1.10
C GLU A 280 14.30 22.30 1.56
N ILE A 281 14.35 21.73 2.77
CA ILE A 281 13.20 21.11 3.42
C ILE A 281 12.72 22.06 4.52
N ILE A 282 11.43 22.38 4.49
CA ILE A 282 10.79 23.29 5.43
C ILE A 282 9.76 22.50 6.22
N GLU A 283 9.98 22.33 7.54
CA GLU A 283 9.04 21.72 8.47
C GLU A 283 8.64 22.77 9.53
N GLY A 284 7.44 23.33 9.38
CA GLY A 284 7.00 24.45 10.22
C GLY A 284 7.92 25.66 10.03
N ASP A 285 8.60 26.09 11.11
CA ASP A 285 9.56 27.20 11.09
C ASP A 285 11.03 26.73 10.88
N GLU A 286 11.26 25.43 10.85
CA GLU A 286 12.60 24.85 10.65
C GLU A 286 12.91 24.67 9.17
N LYS A 287 14.12 25.05 8.77
CA LYS A 287 14.64 24.90 7.42
C LYS A 287 15.93 24.09 7.46
N GLN A 288 16.01 23.09 6.58
CA GLN A 288 17.21 22.28 6.42
C GLN A 288 17.63 22.25 4.95
N ASP A 289 18.90 22.55 4.69
CA ASP A 289 19.47 22.53 3.36
C ASP A 289 20.22 21.22 3.10
N TYR A 290 19.93 20.59 1.98
CA TYR A 290 20.58 19.37 1.53
C TYR A 290 21.21 19.56 0.16
N HIS A 291 22.31 18.84 -0.12
CA HIS A 291 23.00 18.84 -1.41
C HIS A 291 22.85 17.52 -2.16
N SER A 292 21.76 16.79 -1.91
CA SER A 292 21.42 15.54 -2.58
C SER A 292 19.92 15.47 -2.84
N MET A 293 19.54 14.86 -3.94
CA MET A 293 18.14 14.48 -4.22
C MET A 293 17.77 13.14 -3.58
N TYR A 294 18.73 12.42 -3.03
CA TYR A 294 18.53 11.10 -2.43
C TYR A 294 18.99 11.09 -0.99
N PHE A 295 18.13 10.60 -0.12
CA PHE A 295 18.33 10.50 1.32
C PHE A 295 18.63 9.04 1.69
N TYR A 296 19.87 8.62 1.50
CA TYR A 296 20.32 7.24 1.61
C TYR A 296 20.11 6.60 2.98
N ASN A 297 20.02 7.39 4.06
CA ASN A 297 19.71 6.90 5.40
C ASN A 297 18.38 6.13 5.45
N HIS A 298 17.39 6.52 4.64
CA HIS A 298 16.09 5.85 4.59
C HIS A 298 16.14 4.45 3.94
N LEU A 299 17.22 4.09 3.26
CA LEU A 299 17.39 2.74 2.72
C LEU A 299 17.62 1.68 3.81
N GLU A 300 17.98 2.09 5.02
CA GLU A 300 18.15 1.23 6.19
C GLU A 300 16.88 1.14 7.04
N GLU A 301 15.86 1.96 6.74
CA GLU A 301 14.59 1.99 7.43
C GLU A 301 13.57 1.00 6.84
N ASP A 302 12.49 0.73 7.57
CA ASP A 302 11.39 -0.12 7.12
C ASP A 302 10.70 0.46 5.89
N ASP A 303 10.52 1.78 5.84
CA ASP A 303 10.05 2.51 4.68
C ASP A 303 11.22 3.14 3.94
N LYS A 304 11.59 2.54 2.81
CA LYS A 304 12.71 2.98 1.99
C LYS A 304 12.34 4.04 0.95
N TYR A 305 11.03 4.25 0.71
CA TYR A 305 10.58 5.17 -0.34
C TYR A 305 10.99 6.63 -0.09
N PRO A 306 11.12 7.12 1.16
CA PRO A 306 11.63 8.47 1.45
C PRO A 306 13.04 8.75 0.94
N VAL A 307 13.78 7.75 0.47
CA VAL A 307 15.06 7.98 -0.26
C VAL A 307 14.89 8.97 -1.41
N PHE A 308 13.70 9.02 -2.04
CA PHE A 308 13.35 9.96 -3.10
C PHE A 308 12.78 11.26 -2.53
N ILE A 309 13.67 12.21 -2.20
CA ILE A 309 13.30 13.56 -1.72
C ILE A 309 12.29 13.51 -0.56
N LEU A 310 12.57 12.68 0.44
CA LEU A 310 11.74 12.48 1.64
C LEU A 310 10.26 12.17 1.35
N SER A 311 9.94 11.72 0.16
CA SER A 311 8.60 11.36 -0.32
C SER A 311 7.47 12.15 0.38
N LEU A 312 6.76 13.00 -0.30
CA LEU A 312 5.66 13.84 0.24
C LEU A 312 4.61 13.09 1.08
N ILE A 313 4.61 11.76 1.05
CA ILE A 313 3.74 10.89 1.84
C ILE A 313 4.00 11.04 3.35
N HIS A 314 5.22 11.40 3.74
CA HIS A 314 5.60 11.57 5.16
C HIS A 314 5.45 12.99 5.70
N ILE A 315 5.14 13.98 4.86
CA ILE A 315 4.77 15.33 5.28
C ILE A 315 3.29 15.39 5.71
N SER A 316 2.56 14.28 5.70
CA SER A 316 1.20 14.25 6.22
C SER A 316 1.25 14.35 7.74
N GLU A 317 0.79 15.49 8.25
CA GLU A 317 0.49 15.66 9.66
C GLU A 317 -0.31 14.45 10.20
N PRO A 318 -0.08 14.02 11.45
CA PRO A 318 -0.83 12.89 12.06
C PRO A 318 -2.35 13.01 11.95
N THR A 319 -2.86 14.22 11.79
CA THR A 319 -4.29 14.53 11.57
C THR A 319 -4.85 14.09 10.22
N ARG A 320 -4.04 14.01 9.16
CA ARG A 320 -4.52 13.53 7.84
C ARG A 320 -4.55 12.01 7.71
N GLN A 321 -3.73 11.27 8.43
CA GLN A 321 -3.81 9.82 8.47
C GLN A 321 -5.12 9.29 9.06
N ALA A 322 -5.78 10.06 9.93
CA ALA A 322 -7.08 9.72 10.47
C ALA A 322 -8.24 9.92 9.45
N GLU A 323 -8.05 10.75 8.42
CA GLU A 323 -9.07 11.03 7.40
C GLU A 323 -8.96 10.12 6.15
N ILE A 324 -7.82 9.44 5.95
CA ILE A 324 -7.61 8.52 4.82
C ILE A 324 -7.97 7.06 5.17
N SER A 325 -8.37 6.79 6.41
CA SER A 325 -8.74 5.46 6.92
C SER A 325 -10.23 5.12 6.76
N TYR A 326 -10.92 5.64 5.74
CA TYR A 326 -12.31 5.29 5.44
C TYR A 326 -12.45 4.72 4.03
#